data_0ff252c1b8285629edd82bde27112c78
#
_entry.id   0ff252c1b8285629edd82bde27112c78
#
_cell.length_a   1.000
_cell.length_b   1.000
_cell.length_c   1.000
_cell.angle_alpha   90.00
_cell.angle_beta   90.00
_cell.angle_gamma   90.00
#
_symmetry.space_group_name_H-M   'P 1'
#
loop_
_entity.id
_entity.type
_entity.pdbx_description
1 polymer ?
#
loop_
_entity_poly.entity_id
_entity_poly.type
_entity_poly.pdbx_seq_one_letter_code
_entity_poly.pdbx_strand_id
1 'polypeptide(L)'
;MKNFGLLLLVSLLTAGVAAEEIASVSTKFKWFGPNDKVVIEVFEDPEVPGVACYLSRAKTGGMSGAVGMAEDTSDASIACRQIGPIVVSAAVRSGEDNGEEVFKKRTSLVFKSLQVVRFYDPKRNVLIYLSFSDRVIEGSPKNSISVVPVLPWPEG
;
A
#
# COMPACT_ATOMS: atom_id res chain seq x y z
N MET A 1 -46.34 7.22 -28.11
CA MET A 1 -45.96 6.51 -26.88
C MET A 1 -44.43 6.36 -26.93
N LYS A 2 -43.68 7.22 -26.20
CA LYS A 2 -42.22 7.27 -26.21
C LYS A 2 -41.71 6.47 -25.00
N ASN A 3 -41.06 5.33 -25.23
CA ASN A 3 -40.42 4.55 -24.17
C ASN A 3 -39.11 5.23 -23.81
N PHE A 4 -39.07 5.85 -22.62
CA PHE A 4 -37.86 6.36 -22.01
C PHE A 4 -37.14 5.18 -21.30
N GLY A 5 -36.12 4.61 -21.93
CA GLY A 5 -35.27 3.61 -21.31
C GLY A 5 -34.35 4.28 -20.28
N LEU A 6 -34.59 3.98 -19.01
CA LEU A 6 -33.74 4.39 -17.88
C LEU A 6 -32.46 3.57 -17.91
N LEU A 7 -31.35 4.15 -18.41
CA LEU A 7 -30.02 3.56 -18.33
C LEU A 7 -29.56 3.66 -16.87
N LEU A 8 -29.56 2.53 -16.17
CA LEU A 8 -28.98 2.40 -14.84
C LEU A 8 -27.45 2.38 -15.00
N LEU A 9 -26.81 3.52 -14.66
CA LEU A 9 -25.36 3.63 -14.60
C LEU A 9 -24.87 2.90 -13.33
N VAL A 10 -24.42 1.65 -13.47
CA VAL A 10 -23.77 0.92 -12.38
C VAL A 10 -22.34 1.46 -12.26
N SER A 11 -22.12 2.39 -11.34
CA SER A 11 -20.78 2.84 -10.96
C SER A 11 -20.11 1.70 -10.17
N LEU A 12 -19.14 1.00 -10.79
CA LEU A 12 -18.21 0.16 -10.08
C LEU A 12 -17.33 1.07 -9.19
N LEU A 13 -17.64 1.11 -7.90
CA LEU A 13 -16.75 1.65 -6.90
C LEU A 13 -15.58 0.66 -6.77
N THR A 14 -14.44 0.97 -7.34
CA THR A 14 -13.17 0.32 -7.01
C THR A 14 -12.84 0.70 -5.57
N ALA A 15 -13.14 -0.19 -4.62
CA ALA A 15 -12.70 -0.05 -3.24
C ALA A 15 -11.17 -0.19 -3.24
N GLY A 16 -10.45 0.92 -3.11
CA GLY A 16 -9.01 0.89 -2.87
C GLY A 16 -8.72 0.11 -1.59
N VAL A 17 -7.67 -0.70 -1.59
CA VAL A 17 -7.22 -1.43 -0.40
C VAL A 17 -6.86 -0.44 0.69
N ALA A 18 -7.60 -0.46 1.80
CA ALA A 18 -7.34 0.38 2.96
C ALA A 18 -6.36 -0.35 3.88
N ALA A 19 -5.27 0.34 4.25
CA ALA A 19 -4.39 -0.19 5.29
C ALA A 19 -4.96 0.11 6.67
N GLU A 20 -4.83 -0.86 7.57
CA GLU A 20 -5.18 -0.76 8.98
C GLU A 20 -3.96 -0.32 9.80
N GLU A 21 -4.09 0.73 10.63
CA GLU A 21 -3.05 1.12 11.59
C GLU A 21 -3.12 0.17 12.80
N ILE A 22 -2.11 -0.68 12.96
CA ILE A 22 -2.05 -1.69 14.05
C ILE A 22 -1.26 -1.21 15.25
N ALA A 23 -0.32 -0.29 15.09
CA ALA A 23 0.50 0.25 16.16
C ALA A 23 1.08 1.61 15.81
N SER A 24 1.46 2.37 16.84
CA SER A 24 2.24 3.59 16.65
C SER A 24 3.12 3.91 17.87
N VAL A 25 4.22 4.63 17.62
CA VAL A 25 5.13 5.14 18.65
C VAL A 25 5.29 6.64 18.48
N SER A 26 4.99 7.41 19.54
CA SER A 26 5.22 8.85 19.53
C SER A 26 6.72 9.16 19.55
N THR A 27 7.16 10.05 18.65
CA THR A 27 8.57 10.40 18.49
C THR A 27 8.88 11.82 18.99
N LYS A 28 7.91 12.72 18.93
CA LYS A 28 8.06 14.11 19.37
C LYS A 28 6.78 14.62 20.01
N PHE A 29 6.90 15.12 21.23
CA PHE A 29 5.80 15.80 21.92
C PHE A 29 5.49 17.15 21.29
N LYS A 30 4.22 17.47 21.14
CA LYS A 30 3.72 18.78 20.69
C LYS A 30 2.75 19.35 21.70
N TRP A 31 2.88 20.64 22.00
CA TRP A 31 2.01 21.35 22.96
C TRP A 31 0.56 21.47 22.48
N PHE A 32 0.37 21.50 21.15
CA PHE A 32 -0.95 21.62 20.54
C PHE A 32 -1.12 20.55 19.45
N GLY A 33 -2.19 19.77 19.55
CA GLY A 33 -2.54 18.70 18.63
C GLY A 33 -1.78 17.38 18.89
N PRO A 34 -1.97 16.38 18.02
CA PRO A 34 -1.32 15.08 18.16
C PRO A 34 0.21 15.18 18.04
N ASN A 35 0.92 14.27 18.69
CA ASN A 35 2.37 14.15 18.59
C ASN A 35 2.80 13.62 17.21
N ASP A 36 4.05 13.91 16.82
CA ASP A 36 4.69 13.19 15.73
C ASP A 36 4.88 11.73 16.15
N LYS A 37 4.62 10.81 15.24
CA LYS A 37 4.67 9.37 15.53
C LYS A 37 5.21 8.58 14.34
N VAL A 38 5.74 7.41 14.60
CA VAL A 38 5.90 6.35 13.60
C VAL A 38 4.70 5.42 13.72
N VAL A 39 4.05 5.15 12.62
CA VAL A 39 2.91 4.23 12.54
C VAL A 39 3.31 2.95 11.85
N ILE A 40 2.69 1.83 12.25
CA ILE A 40 2.76 0.55 11.56
C ILE A 40 1.36 0.27 11.03
N GLU A 41 1.29 0.12 9.72
CA GLU A 41 0.06 -0.18 8.99
C GLU A 41 0.19 -1.53 8.28
N VAL A 42 -0.90 -2.27 8.15
CA VAL A 42 -0.94 -3.54 7.43
C VAL A 42 -1.98 -3.47 6.32
N PHE A 43 -1.66 -4.06 5.18
CA PHE A 43 -2.61 -4.36 4.10
C PHE A 43 -2.34 -5.76 3.55
N GLU A 44 -3.36 -6.37 2.96
CA GLU A 44 -3.24 -7.63 2.24
C GLU A 44 -3.27 -7.39 0.74
N ASP A 45 -2.56 -8.22 -0.03
CA ASP A 45 -2.59 -8.13 -1.49
C ASP A 45 -3.97 -8.58 -1.99
N PRO A 46 -4.72 -7.71 -2.68
CA PRO A 46 -6.10 -8.02 -3.09
C PRO A 46 -6.20 -9.12 -4.14
N GLU A 47 -5.12 -9.36 -4.89
CA GLU A 47 -5.10 -10.34 -5.99
C GLU A 47 -4.29 -11.59 -5.66
N VAL A 48 -3.52 -11.55 -4.57
CA VAL A 48 -2.75 -12.69 -4.08
C VAL A 48 -3.08 -12.92 -2.60
N PRO A 49 -4.26 -13.48 -2.29
CA PRO A 49 -4.63 -13.83 -0.93
C PRO A 49 -3.55 -14.68 -0.27
N GLY A 50 -3.36 -14.49 1.02
CA GLY A 50 -2.33 -15.18 1.78
C GLY A 50 -0.99 -14.43 1.86
N VAL A 51 -0.94 -13.17 1.40
CA VAL A 51 0.19 -12.25 1.62
C VAL A 51 -0.27 -11.03 2.37
N ALA A 52 0.39 -10.72 3.49
CA ALA A 52 0.24 -9.46 4.22
C ALA A 52 1.52 -8.65 4.16
N CYS A 53 1.38 -7.34 3.96
CA CYS A 53 2.46 -6.37 3.91
C CYS A 53 2.32 -5.36 5.05
N TYR A 54 3.37 -5.19 5.81
CA TYR A 54 3.48 -4.22 6.91
C TYR A 54 4.30 -3.03 6.43
N LEU A 55 3.76 -1.83 6.63
CA LEU A 55 4.39 -0.56 6.31
C LEU A 55 4.70 0.20 7.60
N SER A 56 5.94 0.68 7.73
CA SER A 56 6.35 1.60 8.79
C SER A 56 6.69 2.95 8.19
N ARG A 57 6.02 4.02 8.66
CA ARG A 57 6.24 5.38 8.17
C ARG A 57 6.05 6.43 9.26
N ALA A 58 6.71 7.57 9.11
CA ALA A 58 6.48 8.72 9.96
C ALA A 58 5.16 9.44 9.60
N LYS A 59 4.45 9.91 10.63
CA LYS A 59 3.24 10.71 10.51
C LYS A 59 3.39 11.98 11.36
N THR A 60 3.25 13.12 10.71
CA THR A 60 3.37 14.42 11.38
C THR A 60 2.11 14.73 12.16
N GLY A 61 2.28 15.13 13.41
CA GLY A 61 1.21 15.58 14.30
C GLY A 61 1.10 17.11 14.36
N GLY A 62 0.43 17.60 15.41
CA GLY A 62 0.17 19.02 15.64
C GLY A 62 -1.01 19.55 14.83
N MET A 63 -1.25 20.88 14.91
CA MET A 63 -2.39 21.49 14.21
C MET A 63 -2.25 21.36 12.68
N SER A 64 -1.07 21.54 12.13
CA SER A 64 -0.81 21.37 10.69
C SER A 64 -1.02 19.93 10.21
N GLY A 65 -0.70 18.93 11.03
CA GLY A 65 -1.02 17.53 10.74
C GLY A 65 -2.52 17.24 10.83
N ALA A 66 -3.20 17.81 11.84
CA ALA A 66 -4.64 17.62 12.03
C ALA A 66 -5.49 18.20 10.89
N VAL A 67 -5.06 19.32 10.29
CA VAL A 67 -5.74 19.93 9.13
C VAL A 67 -5.19 19.45 7.79
N GLY A 68 -4.30 18.45 7.79
CA GLY A 68 -3.73 17.88 6.57
C GLY A 68 -2.76 18.79 5.81
N MET A 69 -2.31 19.89 6.44
CA MET A 69 -1.34 20.82 5.82
C MET A 69 0.12 20.42 6.07
N ALA A 70 0.38 19.57 7.08
CA ALA A 70 1.71 19.03 7.28
C ALA A 70 2.01 17.94 6.26
N GLU A 71 3.21 17.97 5.75
CA GLU A 71 3.69 16.96 4.84
C GLU A 71 4.14 15.72 5.62
N ASP A 72 3.35 14.65 5.58
CA ASP A 72 3.80 13.35 6.05
C ASP A 72 4.89 12.82 5.11
N THR A 73 5.89 12.15 5.68
CA THR A 73 6.94 11.57 4.85
C THR A 73 6.35 10.42 4.02
N SER A 74 6.66 10.41 2.74
CA SER A 74 6.35 9.30 1.86
C SER A 74 7.39 8.17 1.97
N ASP A 75 8.37 8.35 2.86
CA ASP A 75 9.35 7.31 3.19
C ASP A 75 8.67 6.23 4.01
N ALA A 76 8.72 5.01 3.50
CA ALA A 76 8.20 3.85 4.20
C ALA A 76 9.15 2.68 4.06
N SER A 77 9.27 1.90 5.13
CA SER A 77 9.83 0.57 5.06
C SER A 77 8.71 -0.44 4.86
N ILE A 78 8.96 -1.46 4.04
CA ILE A 78 7.98 -2.52 3.77
C ILE A 78 8.54 -3.88 4.19
N ALA A 79 7.69 -4.71 4.81
CA ALA A 79 7.96 -6.10 5.12
C ALA A 79 6.71 -6.93 4.81
N CYS A 80 6.78 -7.78 3.80
CA CYS A 80 5.68 -8.68 3.42
C CYS A 80 6.01 -10.12 3.81
N ARG A 81 4.95 -10.88 4.10
CA ARG A 81 5.09 -12.31 4.41
C ARG A 81 3.89 -13.11 3.96
N GLN A 82 4.12 -14.38 3.76
CA GLN A 82 3.05 -15.35 3.59
C GLN A 82 2.36 -15.57 4.94
N ILE A 83 1.02 -15.44 4.95
CA ILE A 83 0.16 -15.64 6.13
C ILE A 83 -0.89 -16.72 5.90
N GLY A 84 -0.95 -17.31 4.73
CA GLY A 84 -1.88 -18.34 4.30
C GLY A 84 -1.41 -19.01 3.01
N PRO A 85 -2.22 -19.93 2.46
CA PRO A 85 -1.94 -20.51 1.15
C PRO A 85 -1.92 -19.42 0.08
N ILE A 86 -0.89 -19.43 -0.78
CA ILE A 86 -0.76 -18.49 -1.88
C ILE A 86 -1.14 -19.18 -3.20
N VAL A 87 -2.10 -18.61 -3.91
CA VAL A 87 -2.47 -19.02 -5.26
C VAL A 87 -2.07 -17.91 -6.23
N VAL A 88 -1.03 -18.13 -7.00
CA VAL A 88 -0.57 -17.18 -8.01
C VAL A 88 -1.38 -17.39 -9.29
N SER A 89 -2.11 -16.37 -9.74
CA SER A 89 -2.90 -16.39 -10.97
C SER A 89 -2.05 -16.59 -12.22
N ALA A 90 -2.67 -16.93 -13.36
CA ALA A 90 -1.96 -17.05 -14.62
C ALA A 90 -1.35 -15.72 -15.08
N ALA A 91 -2.06 -14.60 -14.88
CA ALA A 91 -1.61 -13.25 -15.24
C ALA A 91 -0.38 -12.83 -14.42
N VAL A 92 -0.38 -13.09 -13.11
CA VAL A 92 0.80 -12.87 -12.26
C VAL A 92 1.97 -13.75 -12.70
N ARG A 93 1.73 -15.06 -12.98
CA ARG A 93 2.80 -15.99 -13.41
C ARG A 93 3.44 -15.61 -14.75
N SER A 94 2.63 -15.13 -15.69
CA SER A 94 3.14 -14.69 -17.01
C SER A 94 3.90 -13.37 -16.96
N GLY A 95 3.77 -12.63 -15.87
CA GLY A 95 4.32 -11.28 -15.73
C GLY A 95 3.44 -10.20 -16.38
N GLU A 96 2.23 -10.54 -16.82
CA GLU A 96 1.26 -9.57 -17.35
C GLU A 96 0.91 -8.52 -16.30
N ASP A 97 0.78 -8.94 -15.03
CA ASP A 97 0.48 -8.07 -13.88
C ASP A 97 1.75 -7.54 -13.18
N ASN A 98 2.91 -7.58 -13.83
CA ASN A 98 4.13 -7.01 -13.25
C ASN A 98 4.06 -5.48 -13.18
N GLY A 99 4.25 -4.96 -11.96
CA GLY A 99 4.12 -3.52 -11.68
C GLY A 99 2.70 -3.09 -11.30
N GLU A 100 1.77 -4.05 -11.11
CA GLU A 100 0.41 -3.77 -10.64
C GLU A 100 0.44 -3.07 -9.28
N GLU A 101 -0.32 -1.97 -9.16
CA GLU A 101 -0.47 -1.22 -7.92
C GLU A 101 -1.38 -1.98 -6.95
N VAL A 102 -0.81 -2.58 -5.92
CA VAL A 102 -1.55 -3.34 -4.90
C VAL A 102 -1.94 -2.49 -3.69
N PHE A 103 -1.31 -1.33 -3.54
CA PHE A 103 -1.62 -0.39 -2.46
C PHE A 103 -1.21 1.03 -2.83
N LYS A 104 -2.06 2.01 -2.46
CA LYS A 104 -1.77 3.43 -2.59
C LYS A 104 -2.32 4.22 -1.43
N LYS A 105 -1.51 5.11 -0.89
CA LYS A 105 -1.90 6.04 0.16
C LYS A 105 -1.43 7.45 -0.14
N ARG A 106 -2.36 8.39 -0.19
CA ARG A 106 -2.01 9.81 -0.26
C ARG A 106 -1.38 10.26 1.06
N THR A 107 -0.18 10.83 1.01
CA THR A 107 0.59 11.27 2.19
C THR A 107 0.64 12.79 2.33
N SER A 108 0.15 13.54 1.35
CA SER A 108 -0.04 15.00 1.45
C SER A 108 -1.24 15.48 0.63
N LEU A 109 -1.72 16.69 0.88
CA LEU A 109 -2.77 17.35 0.10
C LEU A 109 -2.31 17.70 -1.32
N VAL A 110 -0.99 17.82 -1.54
CA VAL A 110 -0.41 18.31 -2.78
C VAL A 110 0.67 17.33 -3.25
N PHE A 111 0.32 16.43 -4.18
CA PHE A 111 1.23 15.67 -5.03
C PHE A 111 2.15 14.61 -4.41
N LYS A 112 1.83 14.02 -3.25
CA LYS A 112 2.59 12.89 -2.72
C LYS A 112 1.68 11.71 -2.41
N SER A 113 2.03 10.56 -2.94
CA SER A 113 1.46 9.29 -2.51
C SER A 113 2.56 8.25 -2.30
N LEU A 114 2.34 7.39 -1.33
CA LEU A 114 3.08 6.16 -1.16
C LEU A 114 2.37 5.09 -1.98
N GLN A 115 3.11 4.42 -2.84
CA GLN A 115 2.62 3.33 -3.67
C GLN A 115 3.37 2.05 -3.35
N VAL A 116 2.69 0.91 -3.49
CA VAL A 116 3.31 -0.41 -3.50
C VAL A 116 2.86 -1.13 -4.77
N VAL A 117 3.83 -1.60 -5.52
CA VAL A 117 3.61 -2.41 -6.73
C VAL A 117 4.16 -3.81 -6.53
N ARG A 118 3.53 -4.78 -7.20
CA ARG A 118 3.89 -6.19 -7.15
C ARG A 118 4.57 -6.62 -8.45
N PHE A 119 5.56 -7.49 -8.32
CA PHE A 119 6.20 -8.25 -9.40
C PHE A 119 6.27 -9.72 -9.01
N TYR A 120 6.44 -10.59 -10.00
CA TYR A 120 6.69 -12.00 -9.79
C TYR A 120 7.98 -12.43 -10.49
N ASP A 121 8.87 -13.09 -9.77
CA ASP A 121 10.06 -13.75 -10.35
C ASP A 121 9.76 -15.26 -10.51
N PRO A 122 9.43 -15.73 -11.72
CA PRO A 122 9.09 -17.14 -11.95
C PRO A 122 10.29 -18.07 -11.76
N LYS A 123 11.51 -17.56 -11.94
CA LYS A 123 12.73 -18.37 -11.80
C LYS A 123 12.97 -18.77 -10.34
N ARG A 124 12.62 -17.89 -9.41
CA ARG A 124 12.81 -18.11 -7.97
C ARG A 124 11.52 -18.41 -7.23
N ASN A 125 10.39 -18.36 -7.93
CA ASN A 125 9.03 -18.52 -7.35
C ASN A 125 8.79 -17.60 -6.16
N VAL A 126 9.04 -16.30 -6.36
CA VAL A 126 8.87 -15.28 -5.32
C VAL A 126 8.03 -14.10 -5.83
N LEU A 127 7.23 -13.53 -4.93
CA LEU A 127 6.58 -12.24 -5.11
C LEU A 127 7.49 -11.14 -4.58
N ILE A 128 7.56 -10.04 -5.30
CA ILE A 128 8.38 -8.87 -4.96
C ILE A 128 7.45 -7.67 -4.81
N TYR A 129 7.50 -7.02 -3.67
CA TYR A 129 6.74 -5.81 -3.36
C TYR A 129 7.70 -4.64 -3.25
N LEU A 130 7.51 -3.64 -4.10
CA LEU A 130 8.30 -2.41 -4.12
C LEU A 130 7.43 -1.25 -3.66
N SER A 131 7.79 -0.66 -2.52
CA SER A 131 7.20 0.60 -2.07
C SER A 131 8.04 1.78 -2.54
N PHE A 132 7.40 2.83 -3.03
CA PHE A 132 8.05 4.05 -3.45
C PHE A 132 7.10 5.25 -3.38
N SER A 133 7.68 6.43 -3.44
CA SER A 133 6.94 7.70 -3.50
C SER A 133 6.86 8.18 -4.93
N ASP A 134 5.69 8.64 -5.36
CA ASP A 134 5.47 9.23 -6.69
C ASP A 134 5.92 10.68 -6.80
N ARG A 135 6.59 11.22 -5.79
CA ARG A 135 7.10 12.58 -5.84
C ARG A 135 8.20 12.72 -6.89
N VAL A 136 7.93 13.54 -7.91
CA VAL A 136 8.94 14.00 -8.85
C VAL A 136 9.71 15.16 -8.22
N ILE A 137 10.87 14.86 -7.60
CA ILE A 137 11.86 15.85 -7.20
C ILE A 137 13.17 15.50 -7.90
N GLU A 138 14.05 16.48 -8.06
CA GLU A 138 15.43 16.19 -8.42
C GLU A 138 16.03 15.20 -7.43
N GLY A 139 16.45 14.04 -7.91
CA GLY A 139 17.00 12.95 -7.14
C GLY A 139 16.21 11.63 -7.27
N SER A 140 16.76 10.58 -6.71
CA SER A 140 16.12 9.26 -6.73
C SER A 140 14.96 9.20 -5.74
N PRO A 141 13.79 8.63 -6.11
CA PRO A 141 12.70 8.41 -5.17
C PRO A 141 13.15 7.44 -4.08
N LYS A 142 12.77 7.72 -2.85
CA LYS A 142 12.98 6.78 -1.75
C LYS A 142 12.11 5.56 -1.96
N ASN A 143 12.70 4.41 -1.78
CA ASN A 143 12.06 3.13 -2.01
C ASN A 143 12.49 2.07 -1.01
N SER A 144 11.70 1.03 -0.90
CA SER A 144 11.97 -0.14 -0.08
C SER A 144 11.36 -1.37 -0.76
N ILE A 145 12.00 -2.52 -0.57
CA ILE A 145 11.62 -3.78 -1.22
C ILE A 145 11.38 -4.88 -0.18
N SER A 146 10.39 -5.72 -0.43
CA SER A 146 10.18 -6.96 0.30
C SER A 146 9.96 -8.12 -0.68
N VAL A 147 10.51 -9.29 -0.35
CA VAL A 147 10.41 -10.49 -1.19
C VAL A 147 9.74 -11.60 -0.38
N VAL A 148 8.68 -12.19 -0.95
CA VAL A 148 7.89 -13.26 -0.32
C VAL A 148 8.04 -14.53 -1.16
N PRO A 149 8.71 -15.58 -0.66
CA PRO A 149 8.71 -16.88 -1.35
C PRO A 149 7.31 -17.49 -1.32
N VAL A 150 6.91 -18.06 -2.45
CA VAL A 150 5.65 -18.82 -2.55
C VAL A 150 5.91 -20.24 -2.11
N LEU A 151 5.62 -20.53 -0.84
CA LEU A 151 5.86 -21.82 -0.23
C LEU A 151 4.57 -22.61 -0.04
N PRO A 152 4.62 -23.96 0.01
CA PRO A 152 3.50 -24.75 0.47
C PRO A 152 3.06 -24.30 1.87
N TRP A 153 1.75 -24.15 2.06
CA TRP A 153 1.20 -23.79 3.35
C TRP A 153 0.80 -25.06 4.11
N PRO A 154 1.21 -25.22 5.37
CA PRO A 154 0.81 -26.40 6.15
C PRO A 154 -0.72 -26.42 6.31
N GLU A 155 -1.33 -27.55 6.00
CA GLU A 155 -2.71 -27.80 6.39
C GLU A 155 -2.73 -27.99 7.91
N GLY A 156 -3.52 -27.15 8.60
CA GLY A 156 -3.67 -27.20 10.05
C GLY A 156 -4.52 -28.38 10.53
#